data_3b23a4e6db1907398450707c09ea1fc1
#
_entry.id   3b23a4e6db1907398450707c09ea1fc1
#
_cell.length_a   1.000
_cell.length_b   1.000
_cell.length_c   1.000
_cell.angle_alpha   90.00
_cell.angle_beta   90.00
_cell.angle_gamma   90.00
#
_symmetry.space_group_name_H-M   'P 1'
#
loop_
_entity.id
_entity.type
_entity.pdbx_description
1 polymer ?
#
loop_
_entity_poly.entity_id
_entity_poly.type
_entity_poly.pdbx_seq_one_letter_code
_entity_poly.pdbx_strand_id
1 'polypeptide(L)'
;MPRSSRPRSLHRASQFALPDPPSPVLKTSRFFDLLRIPGFKPLAAATLMLGVAMSFTAPYLSLFGVERAGMTPFRLGVFMTLIAASGVLASTVAGRWSDASGRHRPLLLAALVAAALGYLCLCVVRDYRLLLVVGIVFIGAGGSAISMVFSFSRAALPVPDPAQRVFASATLRTILSAAWVFGPSVGALVLAASSFYGLFLFAAASFAVCATIVWRMQEPQGHLGDHTVEDTASEPSASITVPPLTTPGEEAHEELPGVASANDIGRAVAALTLLGLAANATMIVLPLYIVHGLNGTHLDVSVMLGLGALVEIPMMLALGAKSSALHKPNWLAACAAVHAAYFVGMSLAGNVHVLIPMQILNAFVVAVTSCLGMTYVQDLMPHSPGRATALFFNAARVGSILSGVLSGLLVQAFSYRGTFLVCGLLALGALVLFAVPGYRYPLMWRAVRRFARTQYGRLQVTRR
;
A
#
# COMPACT_ATOMS: atom_id res chain seq x y z
N MET A 1 -5.15 -15.61 -82.99
CA MET A 1 -6.19 -15.28 -82.00
C MET A 1 -5.67 -15.74 -80.63
N PRO A 2 -5.25 -14.83 -79.73
CA PRO A 2 -4.78 -15.18 -78.40
C PRO A 2 -5.92 -14.99 -77.37
N ARG A 3 -6.01 -15.98 -76.46
CA ARG A 3 -6.96 -16.02 -75.34
C ARG A 3 -6.57 -15.02 -74.20
N SER A 4 -7.49 -14.20 -73.80
CA SER A 4 -7.37 -13.26 -72.70
C SER A 4 -7.33 -13.98 -71.35
N SER A 5 -6.23 -13.79 -70.63
CA SER A 5 -6.10 -14.17 -69.21
C SER A 5 -6.69 -13.07 -68.30
N ARG A 6 -7.73 -13.39 -67.57
CA ARG A 6 -8.26 -12.53 -66.49
C ARG A 6 -7.38 -12.67 -65.22
N PRO A 7 -7.07 -11.57 -64.52
CA PRO A 7 -6.33 -11.66 -63.26
C PRO A 7 -7.26 -12.08 -62.11
N ARG A 8 -6.86 -13.14 -61.41
CA ARG A 8 -7.36 -13.53 -60.07
C ARG A 8 -6.61 -12.72 -59.05
N SER A 9 -7.20 -11.70 -58.47
CA SER A 9 -6.75 -11.12 -57.18
C SER A 9 -7.83 -10.19 -56.68
N LEU A 10 -8.43 -10.51 -55.54
CA LEU A 10 -9.03 -9.62 -54.54
C LEU A 10 -9.94 -10.41 -53.61
N HIS A 11 -9.37 -11.39 -52.85
CA HIS A 11 -10.06 -11.97 -51.69
C HIS A 11 -9.02 -12.35 -50.64
N ARG A 12 -8.36 -11.33 -50.04
CA ARG A 12 -7.55 -11.50 -48.82
C ARG A 12 -7.37 -10.18 -48.09
N ALA A 13 -8.49 -9.54 -47.75
CA ALA A 13 -8.46 -8.30 -46.97
C ALA A 13 -9.57 -8.28 -45.91
N SER A 14 -9.79 -9.41 -45.21
CA SER A 14 -10.79 -9.44 -44.10
C SER A 14 -10.38 -10.31 -42.91
N GLN A 15 -9.09 -10.31 -42.53
CA GLN A 15 -8.63 -11.06 -41.36
C GLN A 15 -7.74 -10.25 -40.40
N PHE A 16 -7.87 -8.92 -40.38
CA PHE A 16 -7.36 -8.09 -39.28
C PHE A 16 -8.52 -7.30 -38.67
N ALA A 17 -9.48 -8.01 -38.13
CA ALA A 17 -10.36 -7.40 -37.12
C ALA A 17 -9.53 -7.24 -35.84
N LEU A 18 -9.19 -6.00 -35.51
CA LEU A 18 -8.65 -5.66 -34.20
C LEU A 18 -9.65 -6.15 -33.14
N PRO A 19 -9.20 -6.85 -32.09
CA PRO A 19 -10.09 -7.23 -31.00
C PRO A 19 -10.71 -5.96 -30.41
N ASP A 20 -12.02 -5.98 -30.23
CA ASP A 20 -12.77 -4.92 -29.61
C ASP A 20 -12.14 -4.53 -28.27
N PRO A 21 -12.01 -3.22 -27.94
CA PRO A 21 -11.50 -2.82 -26.65
C PRO A 21 -12.41 -3.38 -25.56
N PRO A 22 -11.85 -3.98 -24.50
CA PRO A 22 -12.64 -4.55 -23.43
C PRO A 22 -13.50 -3.45 -22.81
N SER A 23 -14.82 -3.57 -22.99
CA SER A 23 -15.81 -2.71 -22.34
C SER A 23 -15.60 -2.75 -20.81
N PRO A 24 -15.54 -1.60 -20.12
CA PRO A 24 -15.36 -1.53 -18.68
C PRO A 24 -16.67 -1.78 -17.93
N VAL A 25 -17.36 -2.85 -18.25
CA VAL A 25 -18.43 -3.36 -17.40
C VAL A 25 -17.74 -4.30 -16.44
N LEU A 26 -17.56 -3.86 -15.19
CA LEU A 26 -17.32 -4.75 -14.05
C LEU A 26 -18.44 -5.80 -14.07
N LYS A 27 -18.18 -6.90 -14.76
CA LYS A 27 -19.14 -7.99 -14.84
C LYS A 27 -19.23 -8.57 -13.44
N THR A 28 -20.32 -8.28 -12.74
CA THR A 28 -20.71 -8.90 -11.47
C THR A 28 -20.54 -10.43 -11.52
N SER A 29 -20.63 -11.03 -12.70
CA SER A 29 -20.31 -12.44 -12.95
C SER A 29 -18.90 -12.85 -12.48
N ARG A 30 -17.87 -12.01 -12.66
CA ARG A 30 -16.48 -12.38 -12.27
C ARG A 30 -16.30 -12.51 -10.77
N PHE A 31 -16.99 -11.72 -9.97
CA PHE A 31 -16.95 -11.84 -8.51
C PHE A 31 -17.62 -13.14 -8.03
N PHE A 32 -18.77 -13.50 -8.58
CA PHE A 32 -19.44 -14.77 -8.27
C PHE A 32 -18.61 -15.97 -8.72
N ASP A 33 -17.87 -15.84 -9.82
CA ASP A 33 -16.96 -16.92 -10.29
C ASP A 33 -15.81 -17.12 -9.29
N LEU A 34 -15.28 -16.08 -8.66
CA LEU A 34 -14.26 -16.21 -7.59
C LEU A 34 -14.84 -16.98 -6.37
N LEU A 35 -16.09 -16.70 -5.99
CA LEU A 35 -16.72 -17.38 -4.85
C LEU A 35 -16.94 -18.89 -5.08
N ARG A 36 -16.88 -19.34 -6.34
CA ARG A 36 -16.95 -20.76 -6.72
C ARG A 36 -15.59 -21.46 -6.65
N ILE A 37 -14.49 -20.70 -6.60
CA ILE A 37 -13.16 -21.30 -6.52
C ILE A 37 -13.00 -21.95 -5.14
N PRO A 38 -12.62 -23.25 -5.08
CA PRO A 38 -12.33 -23.94 -3.82
C PRO A 38 -11.25 -23.17 -3.03
N GLY A 39 -11.50 -22.93 -1.75
CA GLY A 39 -10.57 -22.21 -0.87
C GLY A 39 -10.67 -20.68 -0.89
N PHE A 40 -11.34 -20.04 -1.89
CA PHE A 40 -11.43 -18.57 -1.94
C PHE A 40 -12.26 -18.00 -0.77
N LYS A 41 -13.42 -18.61 -0.45
CA LYS A 41 -14.28 -18.14 0.64
C LYS A 41 -13.57 -18.12 2.01
N PRO A 42 -12.96 -19.22 2.47
CA PRO A 42 -12.23 -19.20 3.73
C PRO A 42 -11.04 -18.25 3.70
N LEU A 43 -10.35 -18.11 2.58
CA LEU A 43 -9.26 -17.14 2.44
C LEU A 43 -9.75 -15.68 2.52
N ALA A 44 -10.88 -15.37 1.89
CA ALA A 44 -11.52 -14.06 1.99
C ALA A 44 -11.94 -13.74 3.44
N ALA A 45 -12.51 -14.73 4.15
CA ALA A 45 -12.88 -14.62 5.56
C ALA A 45 -11.64 -14.43 6.45
N ALA A 46 -10.55 -15.18 6.23
CA ALA A 46 -9.28 -15.01 6.93
C ALA A 46 -8.70 -13.62 6.70
N THR A 47 -8.71 -13.13 5.45
CA THR A 47 -8.22 -11.79 5.09
C THR A 47 -9.06 -10.68 5.75
N LEU A 48 -10.39 -10.86 5.82
CA LEU A 48 -11.27 -9.93 6.52
C LEU A 48 -10.96 -9.89 8.02
N MET A 49 -10.85 -11.06 8.67
CA MET A 49 -10.52 -11.16 10.10
C MET A 49 -9.15 -10.55 10.42
N LEU A 50 -8.17 -10.78 9.56
CA LEU A 50 -6.85 -10.14 9.67
C LEU A 50 -6.96 -8.62 9.57
N GLY A 51 -7.70 -8.13 8.57
CA GLY A 51 -7.94 -6.71 8.38
C GLY A 51 -8.64 -6.06 9.58
N VAL A 52 -9.68 -6.68 10.10
CA VAL A 52 -10.38 -6.23 11.32
C VAL A 52 -9.44 -6.19 12.50
N ALA A 53 -8.72 -7.28 12.78
CA ALA A 53 -7.80 -7.37 13.92
C ALA A 53 -6.73 -6.26 13.90
N MET A 54 -6.21 -5.90 12.73
CA MET A 54 -5.19 -4.86 12.60
C MET A 54 -5.75 -3.44 12.63
N SER A 55 -6.86 -3.21 11.93
CA SER A 55 -7.40 -1.86 11.75
C SER A 55 -8.01 -1.30 13.04
N PHE A 56 -8.65 -2.11 13.86
CA PHE A 56 -9.25 -1.61 15.09
C PHE A 56 -8.26 -1.46 16.25
N THR A 57 -7.09 -2.11 16.23
CA THR A 57 -6.07 -1.96 17.27
C THR A 57 -5.06 -0.86 16.98
N ALA A 58 -4.74 -0.61 15.71
CA ALA A 58 -3.67 0.28 15.30
C ALA A 58 -3.74 1.70 15.94
N PRO A 59 -4.88 2.42 15.95
CA PRO A 59 -4.97 3.75 16.51
C PRO A 59 -4.94 3.76 18.06
N TYR A 60 -5.35 2.66 18.69
CA TYR A 60 -5.45 2.58 20.15
C TYR A 60 -4.18 2.08 20.82
N LEU A 61 -3.20 1.59 20.06
CA LEU A 61 -1.92 1.14 20.60
C LEU A 61 -1.12 2.32 21.17
N SER A 62 -1.19 3.50 20.52
CA SER A 62 -0.55 4.72 21.05
C SER A 62 -1.23 5.22 22.33
N LEU A 63 -2.57 5.21 22.37
CA LEU A 63 -3.34 5.56 23.57
C LEU A 63 -3.04 4.61 24.73
N PHE A 64 -3.03 3.29 24.48
CA PHE A 64 -2.63 2.30 25.48
C PHE A 64 -1.25 2.58 26.06
N GLY A 65 -0.27 2.91 25.21
CA GLY A 65 1.09 3.22 25.63
C GLY A 65 1.15 4.37 26.64
N VAL A 66 0.35 5.41 26.42
CA VAL A 66 0.30 6.58 27.32
C VAL A 66 -0.61 6.32 28.52
N GLU A 67 -1.85 5.88 28.31
CA GLU A 67 -2.88 5.83 29.35
C GLU A 67 -2.72 4.64 30.32
N ARG A 68 -2.23 3.50 29.84
CA ARG A 68 -2.13 2.26 30.64
C ARG A 68 -0.72 1.86 30.98
N ALA A 69 0.23 2.06 30.04
CA ALA A 69 1.63 1.73 30.27
C ALA A 69 2.46 2.92 30.78
N GLY A 70 1.87 4.13 30.91
CA GLY A 70 2.57 5.31 31.42
C GLY A 70 3.80 5.72 30.62
N MET A 71 3.81 5.44 29.31
CA MET A 71 4.95 5.78 28.46
C MET A 71 5.04 7.28 28.26
N THR A 72 6.24 7.83 28.42
CA THR A 72 6.54 9.18 27.93
C THR A 72 6.47 9.23 26.41
N PRO A 73 6.28 10.40 25.78
CA PRO A 73 6.22 10.51 24.31
C PRO A 73 7.42 9.87 23.62
N PHE A 74 8.63 10.06 24.14
CA PHE A 74 9.84 9.43 23.60
C PHE A 74 9.82 7.90 23.71
N ARG A 75 9.45 7.36 24.90
CA ARG A 75 9.32 5.89 25.08
C ARG A 75 8.28 5.28 24.15
N LEU A 76 7.15 5.95 23.97
CA LEU A 76 6.14 5.54 23.00
C LEU A 76 6.71 5.53 21.58
N GLY A 77 7.43 6.59 21.20
CA GLY A 77 8.06 6.68 19.89
C GLY A 77 9.03 5.53 19.62
N VAL A 78 9.89 5.21 20.60
CA VAL A 78 10.81 4.06 20.51
C VAL A 78 10.03 2.74 20.39
N PHE A 79 9.00 2.55 21.19
CA PHE A 79 8.13 1.37 21.15
C PHE A 79 7.50 1.18 19.75
N MET A 80 6.89 2.21 19.18
CA MET A 80 6.28 2.18 17.85
C MET A 80 7.31 1.93 16.74
N THR A 81 8.48 2.57 16.82
CA THR A 81 9.57 2.35 15.85
C THR A 81 10.07 0.92 15.87
N LEU A 82 10.27 0.35 17.05
CA LEU A 82 10.78 -1.03 17.16
C LEU A 82 9.75 -2.05 16.66
N ILE A 83 8.47 -1.84 16.91
CA ILE A 83 7.40 -2.66 16.31
C ILE A 83 7.41 -2.56 14.78
N ALA A 84 7.49 -1.35 14.23
CA ALA A 84 7.52 -1.15 12.79
C ALA A 84 8.77 -1.78 12.15
N ALA A 85 9.94 -1.59 12.75
CA ALA A 85 11.21 -2.15 12.27
C ALA A 85 11.20 -3.68 12.32
N SER A 86 10.75 -4.26 13.44
CA SER A 86 10.66 -5.71 13.58
C SER A 86 9.63 -6.31 12.62
N GLY A 87 8.52 -5.62 12.36
CA GLY A 87 7.51 -6.02 11.37
C GLY A 87 8.06 -6.05 9.94
N VAL A 88 8.86 -5.04 9.57
CA VAL A 88 9.55 -5.00 8.28
C VAL A 88 10.56 -6.14 8.16
N LEU A 89 11.36 -6.36 9.21
CA LEU A 89 12.33 -7.44 9.24
C LEU A 89 11.65 -8.80 9.14
N ALA A 90 10.63 -9.04 9.98
CA ALA A 90 9.86 -10.28 9.96
C ALA A 90 9.20 -10.55 8.59
N SER A 91 8.61 -9.53 7.96
CA SER A 91 8.01 -9.64 6.63
C SER A 91 9.06 -10.01 5.57
N THR A 92 10.26 -9.42 5.66
CA THR A 92 11.35 -9.67 4.70
C THR A 92 11.91 -11.07 4.86
N VAL A 93 12.16 -11.50 6.11
CA VAL A 93 12.68 -12.84 6.42
C VAL A 93 11.65 -13.90 6.06
N ALA A 94 10.40 -13.73 6.50
CA ALA A 94 9.32 -14.66 6.20
C ALA A 94 9.06 -14.78 4.68
N GLY A 95 9.13 -13.65 3.95
CA GLY A 95 9.00 -13.65 2.49
C GLY A 95 10.09 -14.48 1.82
N ARG A 96 11.38 -14.21 2.13
CA ARG A 96 12.50 -14.96 1.58
C ARG A 96 12.43 -16.45 1.92
N TRP A 97 12.09 -16.76 3.15
CA TRP A 97 11.97 -18.16 3.58
C TRP A 97 10.80 -18.87 2.93
N SER A 98 9.66 -18.18 2.80
CA SER A 98 8.49 -18.66 2.08
C SER A 98 8.81 -18.98 0.61
N ASP A 99 9.52 -18.08 -0.07
CA ASP A 99 9.88 -18.24 -1.49
C ASP A 99 10.89 -19.39 -1.69
N ALA A 100 11.86 -19.53 -0.76
CA ALA A 100 12.87 -20.58 -0.82
C ALA A 100 12.36 -21.98 -0.45
N SER A 101 11.39 -22.07 0.49
CA SER A 101 10.92 -23.35 1.03
C SER A 101 9.57 -23.81 0.50
N GLY A 102 8.83 -22.92 -0.21
CA GLY A 102 7.44 -23.17 -0.60
C GLY A 102 6.45 -23.25 0.56
N ARG A 103 6.91 -23.02 1.81
CA ARG A 103 6.10 -23.18 3.03
C ARG A 103 5.38 -21.88 3.41
N HIS A 104 4.33 -21.51 2.68
CA HIS A 104 3.56 -20.29 2.92
C HIS A 104 2.65 -20.39 4.14
N ARG A 105 1.96 -21.54 4.31
CA ARG A 105 0.98 -21.76 5.40
C ARG A 105 1.60 -21.71 6.79
N PRO A 106 2.67 -22.48 7.12
CA PRO A 106 3.23 -22.47 8.46
C PRO A 106 3.78 -21.11 8.87
N LEU A 107 4.34 -20.33 7.94
CA LEU A 107 4.82 -18.98 8.21
C LEU A 107 3.68 -18.01 8.48
N LEU A 108 2.57 -18.11 7.73
CA LEU A 108 1.36 -17.33 8.01
C LEU A 108 0.78 -17.69 9.39
N LEU A 109 0.67 -18.98 9.71
CA LEU A 109 0.20 -19.43 11.02
C LEU A 109 1.10 -18.92 12.16
N ALA A 110 2.42 -18.99 12.00
CA ALA A 110 3.36 -18.46 12.99
C ALA A 110 3.18 -16.96 13.22
N ALA A 111 2.99 -16.17 12.16
CA ALA A 111 2.72 -14.74 12.27
C ALA A 111 1.39 -14.44 12.97
N LEU A 112 0.33 -15.18 12.66
CA LEU A 112 -0.99 -15.01 13.27
C LEU A 112 -0.97 -15.41 14.76
N VAL A 113 -0.32 -16.50 15.11
CA VAL A 113 -0.16 -16.94 16.51
C VAL A 113 0.70 -15.96 17.28
N ALA A 114 1.79 -15.47 16.69
CA ALA A 114 2.61 -14.44 17.32
C ALA A 114 1.78 -13.18 17.61
N ALA A 115 1.00 -12.69 16.64
CA ALA A 115 0.12 -11.55 16.86
C ALA A 115 -0.89 -11.80 17.99
N ALA A 116 -1.58 -12.95 17.98
CA ALA A 116 -2.53 -13.30 19.03
C ALA A 116 -1.88 -13.32 20.42
N LEU A 117 -0.71 -13.95 20.56
CA LEU A 117 0.05 -13.96 21.81
C LEU A 117 0.50 -12.55 22.23
N GLY A 118 0.94 -11.73 21.26
CA GLY A 118 1.32 -10.35 21.53
C GLY A 118 0.18 -9.53 22.15
N TYR A 119 -1.01 -9.60 21.56
CA TYR A 119 -2.18 -8.91 22.10
C TYR A 119 -2.66 -9.49 23.44
N LEU A 120 -2.55 -10.80 23.66
CA LEU A 120 -2.79 -11.39 24.99
C LEU A 120 -1.79 -10.88 26.03
N CYS A 121 -0.51 -10.78 25.67
CA CYS A 121 0.50 -10.20 26.56
C CYS A 121 0.19 -8.74 26.91
N LEU A 122 -0.33 -7.94 25.97
CA LEU A 122 -0.75 -6.55 26.24
C LEU A 122 -1.91 -6.46 27.26
N CYS A 123 -2.67 -7.53 27.46
CA CYS A 123 -3.71 -7.55 28.50
C CYS A 123 -3.10 -7.50 29.92
N VAL A 124 -1.90 -8.08 30.12
CA VAL A 124 -1.30 -8.28 31.45
C VAL A 124 -0.05 -7.42 31.65
N VAL A 125 0.81 -7.32 30.65
CA VAL A 125 2.12 -6.65 30.76
C VAL A 125 1.94 -5.13 30.78
N ARG A 126 2.62 -4.47 31.76
CA ARG A 126 2.65 -3.00 31.90
C ARG A 126 4.07 -2.45 31.99
N ASP A 127 5.04 -3.30 32.33
CA ASP A 127 6.44 -2.90 32.38
C ASP A 127 6.95 -2.55 30.97
N TYR A 128 7.59 -1.40 30.83
CA TYR A 128 8.06 -0.88 29.55
C TYR A 128 9.05 -1.82 28.84
N ARG A 129 9.97 -2.43 29.59
CA ARG A 129 11.00 -3.32 29.01
C ARG A 129 10.35 -4.59 28.45
N LEU A 130 9.41 -5.16 29.21
CA LEU A 130 8.65 -6.33 28.75
C LEU A 130 7.75 -5.98 27.57
N LEU A 131 7.14 -4.77 27.56
CA LEU A 131 6.36 -4.29 26.42
C LEU A 131 7.20 -4.14 25.15
N LEU A 132 8.46 -3.70 25.26
CA LEU A 132 9.38 -3.67 24.12
C LEU A 132 9.62 -5.09 23.57
N VAL A 133 9.87 -6.07 24.43
CA VAL A 133 10.05 -7.47 24.01
C VAL A 133 8.78 -7.99 23.33
N VAL A 134 7.61 -7.79 23.95
CA VAL A 134 6.32 -8.19 23.38
C VAL A 134 6.08 -7.49 22.02
N GLY A 135 6.38 -6.20 21.92
CA GLY A 135 6.24 -5.42 20.70
C GLY A 135 7.12 -5.95 19.58
N ILE A 136 8.40 -6.21 19.85
CA ILE A 136 9.38 -6.67 18.86
C ILE A 136 9.10 -8.12 18.44
N VAL A 137 8.99 -9.02 19.43
CA VAL A 137 8.94 -10.46 19.16
C VAL A 137 7.58 -10.91 18.66
N PHE A 138 6.49 -10.38 19.24
CA PHE A 138 5.16 -10.87 18.96
C PHE A 138 4.39 -9.95 17.99
N ILE A 139 4.23 -8.66 18.32
CA ILE A 139 3.42 -7.74 17.50
C ILE A 139 4.11 -7.44 16.17
N GLY A 140 5.43 -7.21 16.21
CA GLY A 140 6.21 -6.99 15.00
C GLY A 140 6.23 -8.22 14.09
N ALA A 141 6.50 -9.42 14.65
CA ALA A 141 6.39 -10.65 13.86
C ALA A 141 4.99 -10.84 13.26
N GLY A 142 3.95 -10.52 14.04
CA GLY A 142 2.55 -10.52 13.60
C GLY A 142 2.29 -9.58 12.43
N GLY A 143 3.03 -8.48 12.31
CA GLY A 143 2.95 -7.56 11.17
C GLY A 143 3.28 -8.20 9.82
N SER A 144 4.01 -9.33 9.81
CA SER A 144 4.28 -10.10 8.58
C SER A 144 3.05 -10.83 8.04
N ALA A 145 1.97 -10.99 8.83
CA ALA A 145 0.77 -11.72 8.44
C ALA A 145 0.11 -11.14 7.16
N ILE A 146 0.15 -9.81 6.96
CA ILE A 146 -0.38 -9.19 5.73
C ILE A 146 0.36 -9.67 4.49
N SER A 147 1.68 -9.67 4.50
CA SER A 147 2.47 -10.14 3.36
C SER A 147 2.31 -11.64 3.14
N MET A 148 2.24 -12.40 4.23
CA MET A 148 2.10 -13.85 4.18
C MET A 148 0.72 -14.29 3.71
N VAL A 149 -0.38 -13.59 4.03
CA VAL A 149 -1.71 -13.94 3.52
C VAL A 149 -1.78 -13.80 2.00
N PHE A 150 -1.12 -12.79 1.42
CA PHE A 150 -1.05 -12.63 -0.03
C PHE A 150 -0.12 -13.67 -0.70
N SER A 151 0.97 -14.04 -0.06
CA SER A 151 1.84 -15.13 -0.55
C SER A 151 1.11 -16.47 -0.50
N PHE A 152 0.46 -16.78 0.62
CA PHE A 152 -0.37 -17.98 0.77
C PHE A 152 -1.53 -18.00 -0.23
N SER A 153 -2.19 -16.86 -0.50
CA SER A 153 -3.29 -16.80 -1.46
C SER A 153 -2.87 -17.20 -2.88
N ARG A 154 -1.65 -16.81 -3.27
CA ARG A 154 -1.09 -17.18 -4.59
C ARG A 154 -0.77 -18.66 -4.70
N ALA A 155 -0.36 -19.28 -3.60
CA ALA A 155 -0.04 -20.69 -3.54
C ALA A 155 -1.30 -21.57 -3.39
N ALA A 156 -2.28 -21.12 -2.60
CA ALA A 156 -3.46 -21.92 -2.21
C ALA A 156 -4.61 -21.90 -3.22
N LEU A 157 -4.68 -20.88 -4.10
CA LEU A 157 -5.78 -20.79 -5.06
C LEU A 157 -5.43 -21.48 -6.38
N PRO A 158 -6.18 -22.52 -6.79
CA PRO A 158 -5.99 -23.21 -8.06
C PRO A 158 -6.55 -22.38 -9.22
N VAL A 159 -5.91 -21.25 -9.54
CA VAL A 159 -6.33 -20.35 -10.61
C VAL A 159 -5.31 -20.40 -11.73
N PRO A 160 -5.60 -21.11 -12.86
CA PRO A 160 -4.67 -21.19 -13.99
C PRO A 160 -4.56 -19.89 -14.77
N ASP A 161 -5.68 -19.15 -14.91
CA ASP A 161 -5.72 -17.90 -15.68
C ASP A 161 -5.00 -16.74 -14.94
N PRO A 162 -3.94 -16.14 -15.52
CA PRO A 162 -3.23 -15.00 -14.94
C PRO A 162 -4.14 -13.81 -14.63
N ALA A 163 -5.12 -13.50 -15.49
CA ALA A 163 -6.05 -12.39 -15.29
C ALA A 163 -6.98 -12.63 -14.09
N GLN A 164 -7.46 -13.84 -13.92
CA GLN A 164 -8.28 -14.24 -12.78
C GLN A 164 -7.47 -14.24 -11.47
N ARG A 165 -6.19 -14.62 -11.51
CA ARG A 165 -5.26 -14.56 -10.37
C ARG A 165 -5.03 -13.11 -9.89
N VAL A 166 -4.82 -12.19 -10.84
CA VAL A 166 -4.71 -10.75 -10.53
C VAL A 166 -6.01 -10.23 -9.91
N PHE A 167 -7.16 -10.61 -10.47
CA PHE A 167 -8.47 -10.21 -9.96
C PHE A 167 -8.74 -10.76 -8.56
N ALA A 168 -8.38 -12.01 -8.27
CA ALA A 168 -8.49 -12.60 -6.93
C ALA A 168 -7.64 -11.83 -5.90
N SER A 169 -6.39 -11.52 -6.23
CA SER A 169 -5.50 -10.73 -5.36
C SER A 169 -6.04 -9.32 -5.12
N ALA A 170 -6.59 -8.67 -6.16
CA ALA A 170 -7.22 -7.36 -6.04
C ALA A 170 -8.46 -7.42 -5.13
N THR A 171 -9.28 -8.46 -5.24
CA THR A 171 -10.45 -8.66 -4.39
C THR A 171 -10.07 -8.84 -2.93
N LEU A 172 -9.04 -9.64 -2.63
CA LEU A 172 -8.53 -9.80 -1.25
C LEU A 172 -8.00 -8.48 -0.69
N ARG A 173 -7.32 -7.67 -1.49
CA ARG A 173 -6.87 -6.32 -1.09
C ARG A 173 -8.07 -5.41 -0.78
N THR A 174 -9.12 -5.46 -1.58
CA THR A 174 -10.35 -4.70 -1.35
C THR A 174 -11.02 -5.12 -0.04
N ILE A 175 -11.07 -6.42 0.26
CA ILE A 175 -11.60 -6.95 1.53
C ILE A 175 -10.77 -6.42 2.71
N LEU A 176 -9.45 -6.45 2.61
CA LEU A 176 -8.56 -5.90 3.63
C LEU A 176 -8.80 -4.40 3.83
N SER A 177 -8.92 -3.63 2.75
CA SER A 177 -9.19 -2.19 2.80
C SER A 177 -10.57 -1.88 3.39
N ALA A 178 -11.60 -2.67 3.08
CA ALA A 178 -12.93 -2.53 3.66
C ALA A 178 -12.89 -2.70 5.20
N ALA A 179 -12.05 -3.59 5.72
CA ALA A 179 -11.88 -3.74 7.16
C ALA A 179 -11.34 -2.47 7.84
N TRP A 180 -10.53 -1.67 7.16
CA TRP A 180 -10.01 -0.40 7.68
C TRP A 180 -11.07 0.70 7.79
N VAL A 181 -12.17 0.61 7.02
CA VAL A 181 -13.31 1.55 7.14
C VAL A 181 -14.06 1.36 8.45
N PHE A 182 -14.32 0.10 8.81
CA PHE A 182 -15.13 -0.23 9.97
C PHE A 182 -14.31 -0.48 11.23
N GLY A 183 -13.05 -0.89 11.06
CA GLY A 183 -12.17 -1.33 12.13
C GLY A 183 -12.02 -0.31 13.27
N PRO A 184 -11.67 0.95 13.03
CA PRO A 184 -11.53 1.95 14.08
C PRO A 184 -12.84 2.15 14.87
N SER A 185 -13.99 2.13 14.21
CA SER A 185 -15.31 2.28 14.84
C SER A 185 -15.65 1.08 15.73
N VAL A 186 -15.38 -0.14 15.24
CA VAL A 186 -15.52 -1.36 16.06
C VAL A 186 -14.58 -1.30 17.26
N GLY A 187 -13.34 -0.86 17.06
CA GLY A 187 -12.35 -0.67 18.13
C GLY A 187 -12.83 0.26 19.23
N ALA A 188 -13.46 1.39 18.86
CA ALA A 188 -14.01 2.32 19.85
C ALA A 188 -15.17 1.71 20.65
N LEU A 189 -16.09 1.03 19.97
CA LEU A 189 -17.21 0.39 20.64
C LEU A 189 -16.72 -0.66 21.64
N VAL A 190 -15.77 -1.48 21.25
CA VAL A 190 -15.16 -2.48 22.13
C VAL A 190 -14.40 -1.81 23.28
N LEU A 191 -13.64 -0.75 23.00
CA LEU A 191 -12.90 -0.01 24.02
C LEU A 191 -13.85 0.66 25.04
N ALA A 192 -14.95 1.25 24.57
CA ALA A 192 -15.96 1.87 25.41
C ALA A 192 -16.70 0.84 26.29
N ALA A 193 -16.98 -0.35 25.74
CA ALA A 193 -17.70 -1.40 26.44
C ALA A 193 -16.84 -2.19 27.45
N SER A 194 -15.53 -2.33 27.20
CA SER A 194 -14.70 -3.29 27.93
C SER A 194 -13.26 -2.86 28.22
N SER A 195 -12.93 -1.60 28.00
CA SER A 195 -11.58 -1.05 28.16
C SER A 195 -10.53 -1.66 27.21
N PHE A 196 -9.25 -1.28 27.37
CA PHE A 196 -8.12 -1.84 26.58
C PHE A 196 -7.98 -3.36 26.72
N TYR A 197 -8.39 -3.93 27.86
CA TYR A 197 -8.38 -5.37 28.05
C TYR A 197 -9.27 -6.08 27.03
N GLY A 198 -10.52 -5.65 26.90
CA GLY A 198 -11.43 -6.22 25.92
C GLY A 198 -11.01 -5.96 24.48
N LEU A 199 -10.44 -4.77 24.21
CA LEU A 199 -9.90 -4.44 22.90
C LEU A 199 -8.82 -5.46 22.46
N PHE A 200 -7.85 -5.73 23.32
CA PHE A 200 -6.76 -6.65 23.02
C PHE A 200 -7.19 -8.12 23.01
N LEU A 201 -8.13 -8.48 23.88
CA LEU A 201 -8.71 -9.82 23.87
C LEU A 201 -9.48 -10.09 22.57
N PHE A 202 -10.26 -9.12 22.09
CA PHE A 202 -10.96 -9.21 20.82
C PHE A 202 -9.96 -9.30 19.63
N ALA A 203 -8.84 -8.55 19.71
CA ALA A 203 -7.76 -8.67 18.71
C ALA A 203 -7.17 -10.07 18.69
N ALA A 204 -6.78 -10.56 19.84
CA ALA A 204 -6.22 -11.90 19.98
C ALA A 204 -7.18 -12.98 19.46
N ALA A 205 -8.47 -12.87 19.81
CA ALA A 205 -9.50 -13.77 19.29
C ALA A 205 -9.64 -13.70 17.77
N SER A 206 -9.61 -12.49 17.18
CA SER A 206 -9.70 -12.30 15.73
C SER A 206 -8.50 -12.92 15.01
N PHE A 207 -7.27 -12.76 15.55
CA PHE A 207 -6.08 -13.43 15.03
C PHE A 207 -6.15 -14.95 15.18
N ALA A 208 -6.66 -15.45 16.31
CA ALA A 208 -6.86 -16.89 16.55
C ALA A 208 -7.90 -17.49 15.61
N VAL A 209 -9.01 -16.80 15.35
CA VAL A 209 -10.01 -17.21 14.35
C VAL A 209 -9.38 -17.25 12.95
N CYS A 210 -8.63 -16.21 12.58
CA CYS A 210 -7.90 -16.20 11.31
C CYS A 210 -6.94 -17.40 11.20
N ALA A 211 -6.15 -17.66 12.26
CA ALA A 211 -5.24 -18.81 12.31
C ALA A 211 -6.00 -20.13 12.18
N THR A 212 -7.14 -20.28 12.84
CA THR A 212 -7.97 -21.50 12.75
C THR A 212 -8.51 -21.71 11.34
N ILE A 213 -8.96 -20.65 10.67
CA ILE A 213 -9.43 -20.74 9.27
C ILE A 213 -8.27 -21.19 8.38
N VAL A 214 -7.10 -20.54 8.47
CA VAL A 214 -5.91 -20.88 7.69
C VAL A 214 -5.42 -22.30 7.99
N TRP A 215 -5.48 -22.73 9.26
CA TRP A 215 -5.10 -24.08 9.66
C TRP A 215 -6.00 -25.16 9.06
N ARG A 216 -7.30 -24.89 8.90
CA ARG A 216 -8.24 -25.81 8.27
C ARG A 216 -8.15 -25.82 6.73
N MET A 217 -7.52 -24.82 6.12
CA MET A 217 -7.30 -24.81 4.68
C MET A 217 -6.23 -25.84 4.31
N GLN A 218 -6.50 -26.65 3.30
CA GLN A 218 -5.50 -27.57 2.76
C GLN A 218 -4.43 -26.76 2.03
N GLU A 219 -3.18 -27.04 2.31
CA GLU A 219 -2.08 -26.59 1.47
C GLU A 219 -2.14 -27.41 0.19
N PRO A 220 -2.20 -26.83 -1.00
CA PRO A 220 -2.02 -27.60 -2.22
C PRO A 220 -0.66 -28.27 -2.06
N GLN A 221 -0.63 -29.58 -2.14
CA GLN A 221 0.62 -30.33 -2.23
C GLN A 221 1.30 -29.80 -3.50
N GLY A 222 2.23 -28.86 -3.32
CA GLY A 222 3.09 -28.44 -4.40
C GLY A 222 3.71 -29.71 -4.93
N HIS A 223 3.52 -29.98 -6.19
CA HIS A 223 4.39 -30.88 -6.92
C HIS A 223 5.81 -30.31 -6.75
N LEU A 224 6.49 -30.74 -5.69
CA LEU A 224 7.94 -30.91 -5.68
C LEU A 224 8.21 -32.13 -6.56
N GLY A 225 7.74 -32.06 -7.76
CA GLY A 225 7.80 -33.09 -8.74
C GLY A 225 8.20 -32.44 -10.04
N ASP A 226 9.42 -32.71 -10.39
CA ASP A 226 9.82 -32.92 -11.75
C ASP A 226 9.79 -31.67 -12.67
N HIS A 227 10.54 -30.63 -12.26
CA HIS A 227 11.36 -30.00 -13.28
C HIS A 227 12.59 -30.88 -13.47
N THR A 228 12.40 -32.09 -13.97
CA THR A 228 13.33 -32.63 -14.93
C THR A 228 13.39 -31.57 -16.02
N VAL A 229 14.49 -30.86 -15.97
CA VAL A 229 14.97 -30.04 -17.08
C VAL A 229 14.93 -30.98 -18.29
N GLU A 230 13.84 -30.95 -19.03
CA GLU A 230 13.92 -31.32 -20.43
C GLU A 230 14.87 -30.32 -21.04
N ASP A 231 16.08 -30.80 -21.23
CA ASP A 231 17.08 -30.20 -22.07
C ASP A 231 16.47 -29.95 -23.48
N THR A 232 15.77 -28.88 -23.63
CA THR A 232 15.66 -28.22 -24.92
C THR A 232 16.91 -27.38 -25.03
N ALA A 233 17.85 -28.01 -25.67
CA ALA A 233 19.15 -27.49 -26.07
C ALA A 233 19.02 -26.10 -26.65
N SER A 234 20.00 -25.27 -26.29
CA SER A 234 20.64 -24.27 -27.13
C SER A 234 19.91 -22.94 -27.30
N GLU A 235 20.01 -22.08 -26.27
CA GLU A 235 20.48 -20.73 -26.59
C GLU A 235 21.73 -20.42 -25.76
N PRO A 236 22.80 -19.91 -26.36
CA PRO A 236 24.07 -19.75 -25.66
C PRO A 236 23.97 -18.63 -24.65
N SER A 237 24.23 -18.97 -23.38
CA SER A 237 24.65 -17.99 -22.38
C SER A 237 25.65 -17.03 -23.01
N ALA A 238 25.21 -15.80 -23.21
CA ALA A 238 26.12 -14.72 -23.49
C ALA A 238 27.05 -14.58 -22.29
N SER A 239 28.22 -15.21 -22.39
CA SER A 239 29.36 -14.98 -21.51
C SER A 239 29.58 -13.48 -21.49
N ILE A 240 29.40 -12.86 -20.35
CA ILE A 240 29.83 -11.49 -20.11
C ILE A 240 31.35 -11.53 -20.15
N THR A 241 31.89 -11.35 -21.35
CA THR A 241 33.31 -11.03 -21.53
C THR A 241 33.47 -9.61 -20.98
N VAL A 242 34.09 -9.49 -19.84
CA VAL A 242 34.52 -8.22 -19.25
C VAL A 242 35.52 -7.61 -20.23
N PRO A 243 35.25 -6.47 -20.87
CA PRO A 243 36.27 -5.79 -21.66
C PRO A 243 37.37 -5.27 -20.70
N PRO A 244 38.64 -5.21 -21.15
CA PRO A 244 39.72 -4.71 -20.31
C PRO A 244 39.48 -3.24 -19.97
N LEU A 245 39.86 -2.88 -18.71
CA LEU A 245 39.87 -1.51 -18.21
C LEU A 245 40.64 -0.61 -19.20
N THR A 246 39.92 0.15 -19.96
CA THR A 246 40.46 1.37 -20.60
C THR A 246 40.15 2.56 -19.69
N THR A 247 41.17 3.36 -19.46
CA THR A 247 41.23 4.62 -18.73
C THR A 247 40.01 5.54 -19.00
N PRO A 248 39.58 6.35 -17.99
CA PRO A 248 38.42 7.21 -18.14
C PRO A 248 38.75 8.40 -19.06
N GLY A 249 38.30 8.28 -20.30
CA GLY A 249 38.05 9.45 -21.13
C GLY A 249 36.64 9.93 -20.83
N GLU A 250 36.47 11.22 -20.70
CA GLU A 250 35.19 11.92 -20.55
C GLU A 250 34.25 11.56 -21.72
N GLU A 251 33.48 10.50 -21.55
CA GLU A 251 32.32 10.26 -22.42
C GLU A 251 31.18 11.08 -21.85
N ALA A 252 30.84 12.15 -22.56
CA ALA A 252 29.61 12.87 -22.41
C ALA A 252 28.46 11.82 -22.42
N HIS A 253 27.77 11.65 -21.30
CA HIS A 253 26.53 10.87 -21.22
C HIS A 253 25.51 11.53 -22.13
N GLU A 254 25.41 11.02 -23.33
CA GLU A 254 24.32 11.30 -24.25
C GLU A 254 23.05 10.71 -23.58
N GLU A 255 22.31 11.56 -22.86
CA GLU A 255 21.03 11.20 -22.22
C GLU A 255 20.08 10.75 -23.34
N LEU A 256 19.85 9.45 -23.43
CA LEU A 256 18.80 8.88 -24.28
C LEU A 256 17.48 9.58 -23.96
N PRO A 257 16.82 10.23 -24.94
CA PRO A 257 15.59 10.97 -24.69
C PRO A 257 14.48 9.99 -24.28
N GLY A 258 14.09 10.02 -23.01
CA GLY A 258 12.98 9.25 -22.48
C GLY A 258 13.23 8.42 -21.22
N VAL A 259 14.45 8.43 -20.66
CA VAL A 259 14.76 7.76 -19.38
C VAL A 259 14.89 8.83 -18.30
N ALA A 260 14.16 8.62 -17.17
CA ALA A 260 14.30 9.51 -16.02
C ALA A 260 15.70 9.38 -15.41
N SER A 261 16.31 10.51 -15.03
CA SER A 261 17.62 10.49 -14.39
C SER A 261 17.56 9.85 -13.01
N ALA A 262 18.69 9.33 -12.52
CA ALA A 262 18.77 8.81 -11.15
C ALA A 262 18.35 9.87 -10.10
N ASN A 263 18.60 11.15 -10.37
CA ASN A 263 18.18 12.25 -9.53
C ASN A 263 16.66 12.44 -9.50
N ASP A 264 15.96 12.22 -10.62
CA ASP A 264 14.50 12.32 -10.69
C ASP A 264 13.84 11.20 -9.88
N ILE A 265 14.37 9.99 -10.01
CA ILE A 265 13.91 8.82 -9.23
C ILE A 265 14.19 9.08 -7.74
N GLY A 266 15.39 9.52 -7.39
CA GLY A 266 15.77 9.84 -6.01
C GLY A 266 14.86 10.88 -5.38
N ARG A 267 14.54 11.97 -6.11
CA ARG A 267 13.60 13.02 -5.66
C ARG A 267 12.19 12.49 -5.45
N ALA A 268 11.68 11.70 -6.39
CA ALA A 268 10.36 11.10 -6.27
C ALA A 268 10.26 10.19 -5.03
N VAL A 269 11.25 9.33 -4.83
CA VAL A 269 11.33 8.43 -3.66
C VAL A 269 11.46 9.22 -2.36
N ALA A 270 12.31 10.25 -2.31
CA ALA A 270 12.47 11.11 -1.14
C ALA A 270 11.16 11.85 -0.81
N ALA A 271 10.48 12.44 -1.80
CA ALA A 271 9.20 13.11 -1.60
C ALA A 271 8.12 12.16 -1.06
N LEU A 272 8.02 10.96 -1.61
CA LEU A 272 7.09 9.93 -1.13
C LEU A 272 7.45 9.45 0.28
N THR A 273 8.74 9.38 0.62
CA THR A 273 9.20 9.05 1.99
C THR A 273 8.78 10.14 2.98
N LEU A 274 8.93 11.41 2.63
CA LEU A 274 8.51 12.53 3.49
C LEU A 274 7.00 12.54 3.72
N LEU A 275 6.19 12.33 2.65
CA LEU A 275 4.73 12.21 2.78
C LEU A 275 4.35 10.99 3.64
N GLY A 276 4.99 9.85 3.41
CA GLY A 276 4.76 8.63 4.18
C GLY A 276 5.15 8.79 5.65
N LEU A 277 6.25 9.47 5.93
CA LEU A 277 6.71 9.79 7.29
C LEU A 277 5.67 10.65 8.03
N ALA A 278 5.20 11.73 7.41
CA ALA A 278 4.18 12.61 7.99
C ALA A 278 2.83 11.88 8.20
N ALA A 279 2.40 11.07 7.24
CA ALA A 279 1.17 10.29 7.36
C ALA A 279 1.23 9.24 8.48
N ASN A 280 2.35 8.51 8.61
CA ASN A 280 2.53 7.55 9.70
C ASN A 280 2.67 8.23 11.07
N ALA A 281 3.32 9.39 11.14
CA ALA A 281 3.36 10.20 12.34
C ALA A 281 1.97 10.61 12.81
N THR A 282 1.10 11.00 11.87
CA THR A 282 -0.31 11.33 12.15
C THR A 282 -1.06 10.14 12.76
N MET A 283 -0.84 8.93 12.26
CA MET A 283 -1.50 7.73 12.79
C MET A 283 -1.17 7.47 14.27
N ILE A 284 0.03 7.88 14.71
CA ILE A 284 0.48 7.77 16.11
C ILE A 284 -0.03 8.94 16.94
N VAL A 285 0.07 10.16 16.43
CA VAL A 285 -0.13 11.41 17.18
C VAL A 285 -1.60 11.82 17.21
N LEU A 286 -2.38 11.58 16.15
CA LEU A 286 -3.77 12.03 16.05
C LEU A 286 -4.66 11.50 17.18
N PRO A 287 -4.65 10.20 17.55
CA PRO A 287 -5.44 9.71 18.67
C PRO A 287 -5.09 10.40 19.99
N LEU A 288 -3.80 10.60 20.25
CA LEU A 288 -3.31 11.28 21.45
C LEU A 288 -3.70 12.76 21.46
N TYR A 289 -3.61 13.43 20.31
CA TYR A 289 -4.01 14.83 20.17
C TYR A 289 -5.50 15.04 20.41
N ILE A 290 -6.35 14.15 19.89
CA ILE A 290 -7.80 14.21 20.12
C ILE A 290 -8.09 14.07 21.61
N VAL A 291 -7.56 13.03 22.25
CA VAL A 291 -7.91 12.72 23.66
C VAL A 291 -7.22 13.65 24.64
N HIS A 292 -5.90 13.85 24.53
CA HIS A 292 -5.13 14.61 25.51
C HIS A 292 -4.88 16.08 25.13
N GLY A 293 -4.94 16.42 23.84
CA GLY A 293 -4.72 17.79 23.36
C GLY A 293 -5.99 18.61 23.23
N LEU A 294 -7.10 17.98 22.87
CA LEU A 294 -8.38 18.63 22.62
C LEU A 294 -9.49 18.18 23.58
N ASN A 295 -9.17 17.34 24.58
CA ASN A 295 -10.11 16.76 25.56
C ASN A 295 -11.29 16.01 24.88
N GLY A 296 -11.03 15.41 23.74
CA GLY A 296 -11.99 14.57 23.03
C GLY A 296 -12.09 13.17 23.64
N THR A 297 -12.98 12.37 23.09
CA THR A 297 -13.24 11.01 23.52
C THR A 297 -12.57 9.98 22.59
N HIS A 298 -12.47 8.72 23.04
CA HIS A 298 -12.05 7.61 22.18
C HIS A 298 -13.02 7.39 21.00
N LEU A 299 -14.29 7.77 21.16
CA LEU A 299 -15.28 7.72 20.10
C LEU A 299 -14.95 8.75 18.99
N ASP A 300 -14.50 9.96 19.39
CA ASP A 300 -14.09 10.98 18.40
C ASP A 300 -12.90 10.49 17.54
N VAL A 301 -11.95 9.77 18.14
CA VAL A 301 -10.86 9.14 17.40
C VAL A 301 -11.41 8.20 16.32
N SER A 302 -12.42 7.41 16.68
CA SER A 302 -13.04 6.45 15.75
C SER A 302 -13.80 7.12 14.64
N VAL A 303 -14.59 8.15 14.98
CA VAL A 303 -15.34 8.94 13.99
C VAL A 303 -14.38 9.57 12.99
N MET A 304 -13.27 10.14 13.47
CA MET A 304 -12.25 10.74 12.62
C MET A 304 -11.65 9.73 11.64
N LEU A 305 -11.17 8.60 12.15
CA LEU A 305 -10.52 7.59 11.32
C LEU A 305 -11.51 6.87 10.40
N GLY A 306 -12.72 6.56 10.91
CA GLY A 306 -13.77 5.93 10.13
C GLY A 306 -14.27 6.83 8.98
N LEU A 307 -14.47 8.12 9.26
CA LEU A 307 -14.88 9.10 8.24
C LEU A 307 -13.79 9.28 7.19
N GLY A 308 -12.53 9.39 7.62
CA GLY A 308 -11.38 9.46 6.70
C GLY A 308 -11.38 8.29 5.72
N ALA A 309 -11.46 7.05 6.24
CA ALA A 309 -11.48 5.84 5.43
C ALA A 309 -12.75 5.76 4.54
N LEU A 310 -13.91 6.19 5.02
CA LEU A 310 -15.15 6.19 4.24
C LEU A 310 -15.08 7.13 3.03
N VAL A 311 -14.49 8.31 3.20
CA VAL A 311 -14.29 9.30 2.12
C VAL A 311 -13.18 8.89 1.15
N GLU A 312 -12.14 8.20 1.65
CA GLU A 312 -11.01 7.72 0.86
C GLU A 312 -11.44 6.75 -0.24
N ILE A 313 -12.37 5.82 0.04
CA ILE A 313 -12.79 4.78 -0.91
C ILE A 313 -13.31 5.36 -2.23
N PRO A 314 -14.33 6.25 -2.26
CA PRO A 314 -14.81 6.82 -3.51
C PRO A 314 -13.75 7.65 -4.22
N MET A 315 -12.87 8.34 -3.47
CA MET A 315 -11.74 9.06 -4.05
C MET A 315 -10.73 8.13 -4.74
N MET A 316 -10.37 7.02 -4.10
CA MET A 316 -9.48 6.01 -4.70
C MET A 316 -10.08 5.41 -5.96
N LEU A 317 -11.36 5.07 -5.96
CA LEU A 317 -12.06 4.53 -7.13
C LEU A 317 -12.08 5.53 -8.29
N ALA A 318 -12.39 6.79 -8.00
CA ALA A 318 -12.42 7.86 -9.01
C ALA A 318 -11.04 8.15 -9.60
N LEU A 319 -10.00 8.20 -8.75
CA LEU A 319 -8.61 8.41 -9.18
C LEU A 319 -8.07 7.20 -9.93
N GLY A 320 -8.34 5.98 -9.46
CA GLY A 320 -7.91 4.74 -10.10
C GLY A 320 -8.47 4.62 -11.52
N ALA A 321 -9.76 4.92 -11.71
CA ALA A 321 -10.41 4.91 -13.02
C ALA A 321 -9.83 5.93 -14.02
N LYS A 322 -9.24 7.03 -13.55
CA LYS A 322 -8.70 8.12 -14.36
C LYS A 322 -7.16 8.21 -14.31
N SER A 323 -6.49 7.30 -13.63
CA SER A 323 -5.05 7.38 -13.34
C SER A 323 -4.16 7.52 -14.58
N SER A 324 -4.52 6.86 -15.69
CA SER A 324 -3.81 6.97 -16.96
C SER A 324 -3.99 8.34 -17.66
N ALA A 325 -5.07 9.07 -17.33
CA ALA A 325 -5.37 10.38 -17.91
C ALA A 325 -4.80 11.56 -17.09
N LEU A 326 -4.32 11.30 -15.89
CA LEU A 326 -3.86 12.34 -14.96
C LEU A 326 -2.36 12.63 -15.15
N HIS A 327 -1.98 13.91 -15.00
CA HIS A 327 -0.57 14.30 -14.95
C HIS A 327 -0.05 14.07 -13.53
N LYS A 328 0.49 12.87 -13.28
CA LYS A 328 0.85 12.36 -11.94
C LYS A 328 1.73 13.31 -11.10
N PRO A 329 2.80 13.96 -11.65
CA PRO A 329 3.61 14.90 -10.87
C PRO A 329 2.81 16.06 -10.29
N ASN A 330 1.92 16.67 -11.11
CA ASN A 330 1.11 17.80 -10.64
C ASN A 330 0.10 17.38 -9.56
N TRP A 331 -0.46 16.17 -9.67
CA TRP A 331 -1.36 15.64 -8.66
C TRP A 331 -0.63 15.30 -7.35
N LEU A 332 0.59 14.78 -7.43
CA LEU A 332 1.43 14.52 -6.25
C LEU A 332 1.91 15.83 -5.60
N ALA A 333 2.25 16.85 -6.39
CA ALA A 333 2.55 18.18 -5.87
C ALA A 333 1.32 18.82 -5.19
N ALA A 334 0.14 18.75 -5.82
CA ALA A 334 -1.11 19.22 -5.21
C ALA A 334 -1.43 18.44 -3.92
N CYS A 335 -1.21 17.13 -3.92
CA CYS A 335 -1.34 16.29 -2.74
C CYS A 335 -0.44 16.75 -1.59
N ALA A 336 0.83 17.05 -1.87
CA ALA A 336 1.76 17.54 -0.86
C ALA A 336 1.33 18.91 -0.32
N ALA A 337 0.82 19.80 -1.17
CA ALA A 337 0.27 21.11 -0.74
C ALA A 337 -0.98 20.94 0.14
N VAL A 338 -1.91 20.07 -0.25
CA VAL A 338 -3.10 19.74 0.55
C VAL A 338 -2.71 19.12 1.89
N HIS A 339 -1.69 18.25 1.91
CA HIS A 339 -1.21 17.64 3.16
C HIS A 339 -0.60 18.70 4.09
N ALA A 340 0.17 19.65 3.56
CA ALA A 340 0.69 20.77 4.35
C ALA A 340 -0.48 21.62 4.92
N ALA A 341 -1.49 21.94 4.11
CA ALA A 341 -2.67 22.68 4.56
C ALA A 341 -3.45 21.88 5.65
N TYR A 342 -3.58 20.58 5.49
CA TYR A 342 -4.15 19.69 6.52
C TYR A 342 -3.41 19.83 7.86
N PHE A 343 -2.08 19.77 7.86
CA PHE A 343 -1.28 19.88 9.08
C PHE A 343 -1.35 21.26 9.74
N VAL A 344 -1.39 22.33 8.94
CA VAL A 344 -1.63 23.67 9.47
C VAL A 344 -3.03 23.73 10.11
N GLY A 345 -4.07 23.23 9.44
CA GLY A 345 -5.41 23.15 9.99
C GLY A 345 -5.47 22.35 11.30
N MET A 346 -4.77 21.21 11.36
CA MET A 346 -4.65 20.39 12.58
C MET A 346 -3.99 21.16 13.74
N SER A 347 -2.93 21.94 13.46
CA SER A 347 -2.23 22.70 14.50
C SER A 347 -3.05 23.86 15.06
N LEU A 348 -3.92 24.46 14.23
CA LEU A 348 -4.77 25.59 14.60
C LEU A 348 -6.12 25.15 15.22
N ALA A 349 -6.47 23.88 15.17
CA ALA A 349 -7.74 23.38 15.67
C ALA A 349 -7.88 23.64 17.19
N GLY A 350 -8.99 24.29 17.56
CA GLY A 350 -9.34 24.58 18.95
C GLY A 350 -10.22 23.51 19.60
N ASN A 351 -10.90 22.69 18.79
CA ASN A 351 -11.79 21.62 19.27
C ASN A 351 -11.84 20.47 18.25
N VAL A 352 -12.38 19.34 18.70
CA VAL A 352 -12.46 18.11 17.90
C VAL A 352 -13.34 18.27 16.66
N HIS A 353 -14.42 19.05 16.73
CA HIS A 353 -15.35 19.19 15.60
C HIS A 353 -14.71 19.85 14.37
N VAL A 354 -13.73 20.72 14.58
CA VAL A 354 -12.96 21.34 13.47
C VAL A 354 -12.12 20.31 12.72
N LEU A 355 -11.74 19.22 13.36
CA LEU A 355 -10.94 18.16 12.74
C LEU A 355 -11.76 17.30 11.78
N ILE A 356 -13.10 17.23 11.94
CA ILE A 356 -13.98 16.38 11.11
C ILE A 356 -13.85 16.74 9.63
N PRO A 357 -14.05 17.99 9.18
CA PRO A 357 -13.90 18.33 7.77
C PRO A 357 -12.44 18.18 7.27
N MET A 358 -11.44 18.28 8.16
CA MET A 358 -10.05 18.06 7.79
C MET A 358 -9.77 16.63 7.31
N GLN A 359 -10.60 15.65 7.70
CA GLN A 359 -10.45 14.27 7.23
C GLN A 359 -10.68 14.12 5.73
N ILE A 360 -11.41 15.03 5.09
CA ILE A 360 -11.57 15.06 3.63
C ILE A 360 -10.22 15.35 2.96
N LEU A 361 -9.43 16.27 3.52
CA LEU A 361 -8.08 16.57 3.02
C LEU A 361 -7.14 15.38 3.20
N ASN A 362 -7.20 14.73 4.36
CA ASN A 362 -6.41 13.53 4.63
C ASN A 362 -6.79 12.37 3.70
N ALA A 363 -8.08 12.12 3.50
CA ALA A 363 -8.58 11.11 2.57
C ALA A 363 -8.10 11.37 1.12
N PHE A 364 -8.09 12.64 0.68
CA PHE A 364 -7.54 13.01 -0.61
C PHE A 364 -6.04 12.67 -0.72
N VAL A 365 -5.26 12.98 0.32
CA VAL A 365 -3.83 12.70 0.35
C VAL A 365 -3.56 11.19 0.27
N VAL A 366 -4.27 10.39 1.06
CA VAL A 366 -4.11 8.93 1.05
C VAL A 366 -4.53 8.35 -0.29
N ALA A 367 -5.65 8.80 -0.86
CA ALA A 367 -6.12 8.33 -2.17
C ALA A 367 -5.13 8.65 -3.30
N VAL A 368 -4.59 9.87 -3.35
CA VAL A 368 -3.62 10.27 -4.38
C VAL A 368 -2.30 9.52 -4.23
N THR A 369 -1.75 9.43 -3.03
CA THR A 369 -0.47 8.73 -2.80
C THR A 369 -0.58 7.24 -3.09
N SER A 370 -1.68 6.60 -2.71
CA SER A 370 -1.90 5.17 -2.94
C SER A 370 -2.12 4.84 -4.42
N CYS A 371 -2.91 5.66 -5.14
CA CYS A 371 -3.23 5.40 -6.55
C CYS A 371 -2.15 5.88 -7.52
N LEU A 372 -1.59 7.06 -7.28
CA LEU A 372 -0.68 7.70 -8.23
C LEU A 372 0.79 7.57 -7.86
N GLY A 373 1.12 7.41 -6.55
CA GLY A 373 2.50 7.35 -6.10
C GLY A 373 3.27 6.17 -6.69
N MET A 374 2.73 4.96 -6.59
CA MET A 374 3.38 3.77 -7.14
C MET A 374 3.49 3.84 -8.67
N THR A 375 2.40 4.23 -9.34
CA THR A 375 2.39 4.32 -10.81
C THR A 375 3.29 5.43 -11.34
N TYR A 376 3.51 6.50 -10.57
CA TYR A 376 4.47 7.55 -10.91
C TYR A 376 5.91 7.02 -10.89
N VAL A 377 6.31 6.29 -9.84
CA VAL A 377 7.65 5.69 -9.79
C VAL A 377 7.83 4.65 -10.90
N GLN A 378 6.79 3.89 -11.25
CA GLN A 378 6.83 2.96 -12.40
C GLN A 378 6.98 3.70 -13.73
N ASP A 379 6.35 4.87 -13.92
CA ASP A 379 6.52 5.68 -15.14
C ASP A 379 7.95 6.22 -15.27
N LEU A 380 8.63 6.51 -14.15
CA LEU A 380 10.04 6.92 -14.15
C LEU A 380 10.99 5.77 -14.51
N MET A 381 10.55 4.51 -14.31
CA MET A 381 11.37 3.30 -14.52
C MET A 381 10.64 2.28 -15.43
N PRO A 382 10.33 2.62 -16.69
CA PRO A 382 9.49 1.77 -17.55
C PRO A 382 10.12 0.41 -17.85
N HIS A 383 11.45 0.32 -17.88
CA HIS A 383 12.18 -0.94 -18.15
C HIS A 383 12.35 -1.83 -16.92
N SER A 384 11.97 -1.37 -15.72
CA SER A 384 12.14 -2.12 -14.48
C SER A 384 10.99 -1.87 -13.48
N PRO A 385 9.74 -2.23 -13.83
CA PRO A 385 8.56 -1.95 -13.01
C PRO A 385 8.60 -2.65 -11.64
N GLY A 386 9.22 -3.80 -11.54
CA GLY A 386 9.43 -4.51 -10.28
C GLY A 386 10.33 -3.72 -9.33
N ARG A 387 11.45 -3.17 -9.83
CA ARG A 387 12.35 -2.31 -9.03
C ARG A 387 11.67 -1.01 -8.61
N ALA A 388 10.88 -0.40 -9.49
CA ALA A 388 10.08 0.79 -9.19
C ALA A 388 9.10 0.54 -8.05
N THR A 389 8.38 -0.58 -8.10
CA THR A 389 7.45 -1.00 -7.05
C THR A 389 8.17 -1.24 -5.72
N ALA A 390 9.34 -1.89 -5.75
CA ALA A 390 10.15 -2.11 -4.55
C ALA A 390 10.62 -0.79 -3.92
N LEU A 391 11.05 0.18 -4.72
CA LEU A 391 11.45 1.51 -4.25
C LEU A 391 10.29 2.25 -3.57
N PHE A 392 9.09 2.21 -4.17
CA PHE A 392 7.88 2.81 -3.57
C PHE A 392 7.57 2.21 -2.20
N PHE A 393 7.55 0.88 -2.08
CA PHE A 393 7.27 0.23 -0.80
C PHE A 393 8.39 0.42 0.22
N ASN A 394 9.65 0.50 -0.21
CA ASN A 394 10.76 0.80 0.67
C ASN A 394 10.68 2.23 1.23
N ALA A 395 10.29 3.21 0.40
CA ALA A 395 10.00 4.57 0.86
C ALA A 395 8.95 4.59 1.97
N ALA A 396 7.84 3.88 1.78
CA ALA A 396 6.78 3.76 2.77
C ALA A 396 7.26 3.09 4.07
N ARG A 397 8.09 2.05 3.97
CA ARG A 397 8.67 1.34 5.13
C ARG A 397 9.61 2.24 5.92
N VAL A 398 10.50 2.96 5.25
CA VAL A 398 11.41 3.91 5.90
C VAL A 398 10.61 5.00 6.62
N GLY A 399 9.58 5.57 5.96
CA GLY A 399 8.67 6.52 6.58
C GLY A 399 8.00 5.97 7.85
N SER A 400 7.50 4.74 7.79
CA SER A 400 6.85 4.09 8.94
C SER A 400 7.82 3.84 10.11
N ILE A 401 9.03 3.37 9.86
CA ILE A 401 10.04 3.13 10.91
C ILE A 401 10.45 4.44 11.59
N LEU A 402 10.75 5.47 10.81
CA LEU A 402 11.21 6.75 11.33
C LEU A 402 10.11 7.53 12.05
N SER A 403 8.85 7.34 11.65
CA SER A 403 7.71 8.10 12.20
C SER A 403 7.54 7.91 13.70
N GLY A 404 7.83 6.75 14.25
CA GLY A 404 7.68 6.46 15.68
C GLY A 404 8.57 7.35 16.54
N VAL A 405 9.89 7.25 16.37
CA VAL A 405 10.85 8.07 17.14
C VAL A 405 10.66 9.55 16.85
N LEU A 406 10.46 9.92 15.58
CA LEU A 406 10.23 11.30 15.20
C LEU A 406 9.00 11.87 15.92
N SER A 407 7.86 11.16 15.91
CA SER A 407 6.64 11.58 16.61
C SER A 407 6.89 11.76 18.11
N GLY A 408 7.57 10.80 18.73
CA GLY A 408 7.87 10.86 20.17
C GLY A 408 8.75 12.06 20.55
N LEU A 409 9.81 12.32 19.78
CA LEU A 409 10.71 13.46 19.97
C LEU A 409 9.98 14.78 19.73
N LEU A 410 9.20 14.89 18.66
CA LEU A 410 8.50 16.12 18.32
C LEU A 410 7.40 16.45 19.34
N VAL A 411 6.62 15.45 19.80
CA VAL A 411 5.61 15.69 20.84
C VAL A 411 6.26 16.13 22.14
N GLN A 412 7.41 15.57 22.49
CA GLN A 412 8.15 15.96 23.69
C GLN A 412 8.72 17.38 23.59
N ALA A 413 9.23 17.77 22.42
CA ALA A 413 9.89 19.06 22.23
C ALA A 413 8.90 20.21 21.90
N PHE A 414 7.86 19.94 21.11
CA PHE A 414 6.99 20.96 20.52
C PHE A 414 5.51 20.76 20.80
N SER A 415 5.12 19.81 21.67
CA SER A 415 3.74 19.39 21.90
C SER A 415 3.06 18.80 20.63
N TYR A 416 1.78 18.43 20.74
CA TYR A 416 1.01 17.88 19.61
C TYR A 416 0.88 18.87 18.44
N ARG A 417 0.57 20.13 18.74
CA ARG A 417 0.40 21.19 17.70
C ARG A 417 1.68 21.45 16.94
N GLY A 418 2.81 21.57 17.65
CA GLY A 418 4.12 21.75 17.04
C GLY A 418 4.53 20.55 16.19
N THR A 419 4.18 19.33 16.60
CA THR A 419 4.42 18.12 15.81
C THR A 419 3.70 18.19 14.46
N PHE A 420 2.44 18.63 14.41
CA PHE A 420 1.73 18.81 13.14
C PHE A 420 2.36 19.89 12.26
N LEU A 421 2.86 20.98 12.84
CA LEU A 421 3.60 22.00 12.06
C LEU A 421 4.86 21.42 11.41
N VAL A 422 5.63 20.60 12.14
CA VAL A 422 6.80 19.92 11.56
C VAL A 422 6.39 18.93 10.47
N CYS A 423 5.30 18.16 10.66
CA CYS A 423 4.75 17.34 9.61
C CYS A 423 4.33 18.16 8.38
N GLY A 424 3.80 19.37 8.59
CA GLY A 424 3.53 20.34 7.53
C GLY A 424 4.78 20.76 6.77
N LEU A 425 5.88 20.99 7.47
CA LEU A 425 7.18 21.29 6.84
C LEU A 425 7.71 20.10 6.03
N LEU A 426 7.53 18.86 6.49
CA LEU A 426 7.88 17.67 5.72
C LEU A 426 7.05 17.58 4.44
N ALA A 427 5.74 17.88 4.52
CA ALA A 427 4.87 17.91 3.35
C ALA A 427 5.26 19.03 2.37
N LEU A 428 5.66 20.22 2.86
CA LEU A 428 6.22 21.30 2.03
C LEU A 428 7.55 20.89 1.38
N GLY A 429 8.41 20.18 2.10
CA GLY A 429 9.63 19.59 1.52
C GLY A 429 9.31 18.62 0.38
N ALA A 430 8.30 17.78 0.54
CA ALA A 430 7.83 16.90 -0.54
C ALA A 430 7.25 17.69 -1.72
N LEU A 431 6.51 18.80 -1.46
CA LEU A 431 6.01 19.70 -2.50
C LEU A 431 7.15 20.27 -3.32
N VAL A 432 8.20 20.79 -2.66
CA VAL A 432 9.38 21.33 -3.35
C VAL A 432 10.03 20.27 -4.23
N LEU A 433 10.21 19.05 -3.73
CA LEU A 433 10.81 17.96 -4.49
C LEU A 433 9.96 17.55 -5.71
N PHE A 434 8.63 17.62 -5.64
CA PHE A 434 7.75 17.37 -6.80
C PHE A 434 7.66 18.58 -7.75
N ALA A 435 7.80 19.81 -7.24
CA ALA A 435 7.70 21.03 -8.04
C ALA A 435 8.95 21.34 -8.86
N VAL A 436 10.13 20.85 -8.44
CA VAL A 436 11.37 21.04 -9.21
C VAL A 436 11.19 20.37 -10.59
N PRO A 437 11.38 21.12 -11.69
CA PRO A 437 11.27 20.55 -13.02
C PRO A 437 12.34 19.49 -13.22
N GLY A 438 11.90 18.23 -13.21
CA GLY A 438 12.68 17.07 -13.53
C GLY A 438 12.32 16.54 -14.89
N TYR A 439 12.20 15.22 -14.99
CA TYR A 439 11.81 14.49 -16.17
C TYR A 439 10.71 15.18 -16.99
N ARG A 440 11.08 15.69 -18.17
CA ARG A 440 10.12 16.18 -19.14
C ARG A 440 9.36 14.98 -19.69
N TYR A 441 8.12 14.79 -19.27
CA TYR A 441 7.23 13.80 -19.86
C TYR A 441 7.29 13.92 -21.38
N PRO A 442 7.64 12.86 -22.12
CA PRO A 442 7.87 12.95 -23.56
C PRO A 442 6.64 13.50 -24.29
N LEU A 443 6.88 14.25 -25.36
CA LEU A 443 5.89 14.87 -26.26
C LEU A 443 4.80 13.90 -26.74
N MET A 444 5.02 12.60 -26.62
CA MET A 444 4.06 11.55 -26.92
C MET A 444 2.71 11.73 -26.18
N TRP A 445 2.72 12.29 -24.95
CA TRP A 445 1.51 12.60 -24.21
C TRP A 445 0.73 13.80 -24.77
N ARG A 446 1.43 14.75 -25.41
CA ARG A 446 0.77 15.84 -26.15
C ARG A 446 0.13 15.30 -27.43
N ALA A 447 0.73 14.30 -28.07
CA ALA A 447 0.17 13.62 -29.25
C ALA A 447 -1.05 12.78 -28.87
N VAL A 448 -1.01 12.00 -27.79
CA VAL A 448 -2.15 11.21 -27.30
C VAL A 448 -3.31 12.12 -26.89
N ARG A 449 -3.07 13.26 -26.23
CA ARG A 449 -4.13 14.25 -25.95
C ARG A 449 -4.73 14.88 -27.21
N ARG A 450 -3.92 15.16 -28.25
CA ARG A 450 -4.43 15.64 -29.53
C ARG A 450 -5.27 14.56 -30.21
N PHE A 451 -4.80 13.31 -30.19
CA PHE A 451 -5.52 12.18 -30.81
C PHE A 451 -6.85 11.89 -30.07
N ALA A 452 -6.87 11.90 -28.74
CA ALA A 452 -8.08 11.73 -27.96
C ALA A 452 -9.10 12.88 -28.22
N ARG A 453 -8.65 14.14 -28.32
CA ARG A 453 -9.51 15.27 -28.64
C ARG A 453 -10.08 15.22 -30.04
N THR A 454 -9.29 14.75 -31.04
CA THR A 454 -9.77 14.59 -32.43
C THR A 454 -10.75 13.43 -32.57
N GLN A 455 -10.58 12.35 -31.84
CA GLN A 455 -11.54 11.23 -31.81
C GLN A 455 -12.85 11.64 -31.12
N TYR A 456 -12.82 12.34 -29.98
CA TYR A 456 -14.03 12.85 -29.31
C TYR A 456 -14.75 13.91 -30.16
N GLY A 457 -14.03 14.76 -30.89
CA GLY A 457 -14.62 15.75 -31.80
C GLY A 457 -15.31 15.12 -33.01
N ARG A 458 -14.79 14.02 -33.55
CA ARG A 458 -15.41 13.29 -34.67
C ARG A 458 -16.69 12.54 -34.26
N LEU A 459 -16.75 12.01 -33.03
CA LEU A 459 -17.95 11.31 -32.53
C LEU A 459 -19.13 12.25 -32.23
N GLN A 460 -18.91 13.56 -32.07
CA GLN A 460 -19.99 14.54 -31.92
C GLN A 460 -20.54 15.08 -33.25
N VAL A 461 -19.74 15.01 -34.32
CA VAL A 461 -20.17 15.48 -35.67
C VAL A 461 -20.99 14.42 -36.40
N THR A 462 -20.91 13.15 -36.05
CA THR A 462 -21.71 12.05 -36.63
C THR A 462 -23.03 11.79 -35.91
N ARG A 463 -23.39 12.62 -34.92
CA ARG A 463 -24.70 12.58 -34.19
C ARG A 463 -25.56 13.81 -34.43
N ARG A 464 -25.31 14.55 -35.51
CA ARG A 464 -26.27 15.57 -36.01
C ARG A 464 -26.80 15.18 -37.37
#